data_474e05ce42a67c08452525a1607f3c8c
#
_entry.id   474e05ce42a67c08452525a1607f3c8c
#
_cell.length_a   1.000
_cell.length_b   1.000
_cell.length_c   1.000
_cell.angle_alpha   90.00
_cell.angle_beta   90.00
_cell.angle_gamma   90.00
#
_symmetry.space_group_name_H-M   'P 1'
#
loop_
_entity.id
_entity.type
_entity.pdbx_description
1 polymer ?
#
loop_
_entity_poly.entity_id
_entity_poly.type
_entity_poly.pdbx_seq_one_letter_code
_entity_poly.pdbx_strand_id
1 'polypeptide(L)'
;NTSRGPVVDPQALYDALAAGRIAYAALDVTDPEPLPAGHKLLALPNCLVVPHIASASWATRTRMAVMAAENLLAGLRGERLPNCVNPAVYD
;
A
#
# COMPACT_ATOMS: atom_id res chain seq x y z
N ASN A 1 -0.41 8.64 0.04
CA ASN A 1 -0.93 7.37 -0.48
C ASN A 1 -0.37 6.20 0.34
N THR A 2 -1.24 5.48 1.01
CA THR A 2 -0.93 4.25 1.77
C THR A 2 -1.67 3.03 1.21
N SER A 3 -2.22 3.13 0.00
CA SER A 3 -3.01 2.08 -0.62
C SER A 3 -2.19 1.27 -1.64
N ARG A 4 -2.14 1.72 -2.89
CA ARG A 4 -1.34 1.12 -3.96
C ARG A 4 -0.81 2.21 -4.90
N GLY A 5 0.39 2.01 -5.46
CA GLY A 5 1.05 2.95 -6.36
C GLY A 5 0.16 3.42 -7.50
N PRO A 6 -0.45 2.53 -8.30
CA PRO A 6 -1.28 2.90 -9.47
C PRO A 6 -2.55 3.71 -9.18
N VAL A 7 -2.90 3.94 -7.90
CA VAL A 7 -4.02 4.83 -7.53
C VAL A 7 -3.70 6.30 -7.81
N VAL A 8 -2.41 6.64 -7.88
CA VAL A 8 -1.94 8.02 -8.14
C VAL A 8 -1.05 8.01 -9.38
N ASP A 9 -1.38 8.84 -10.37
CA ASP A 9 -0.52 9.08 -11.53
C ASP A 9 0.75 9.82 -11.08
N PRO A 10 1.95 9.22 -11.19
CA PRO A 10 3.19 9.81 -10.69
C PRO A 10 3.62 11.05 -11.48
N GLN A 11 3.24 11.16 -12.77
CA GLN A 11 3.54 12.35 -13.57
C GLN A 11 2.64 13.52 -13.15
N ALA A 12 1.35 13.29 -13.03
CA ALA A 12 0.39 14.31 -12.61
C ALA A 12 0.70 14.80 -11.18
N LEU A 13 1.12 13.88 -10.28
CA LEU A 13 1.57 14.22 -8.93
C LEU A 13 2.79 15.13 -8.95
N TYR A 14 3.82 14.76 -9.73
CA TYR A 14 5.02 15.58 -9.88
C TYR A 14 4.68 17.00 -10.36
N ASP A 15 3.86 17.12 -11.41
CA ASP A 15 3.48 18.40 -11.98
C ASP A 15 2.69 19.28 -11.00
N ALA A 16 1.84 18.65 -10.19
CA ALA A 16 1.06 19.35 -9.16
C ALA A 16 1.95 19.87 -8.01
N LEU A 17 2.90 19.04 -7.55
CA LEU A 17 3.86 19.41 -6.50
C LEU A 17 4.83 20.50 -6.98
N ALA A 18 5.41 20.34 -8.17
CA ALA A 18 6.37 21.27 -8.74
C ALA A 18 5.74 22.66 -9.02
N ALA A 19 4.47 22.67 -9.42
CA ALA A 19 3.71 23.91 -9.63
C ALA A 19 3.10 24.49 -8.34
N GLY A 20 3.31 23.86 -7.17
CA GLY A 20 2.72 24.32 -5.90
C GLY A 20 1.20 24.23 -5.83
N ARG A 21 0.56 23.46 -6.71
CA ARG A 21 -0.90 23.24 -6.70
C ARG A 21 -1.37 22.42 -5.51
N ILE A 22 -0.49 21.56 -5.00
CA ILE A 22 -0.65 20.86 -3.73
C ILE A 22 0.60 21.15 -2.88
N ALA A 23 0.42 21.28 -1.58
CA ALA A 23 1.48 21.69 -0.68
C ALA A 23 2.53 20.60 -0.47
N TYR A 24 2.09 19.34 -0.27
CA TYR A 24 2.96 18.23 0.08
C TYR A 24 2.36 16.89 -0.33
N ALA A 25 3.21 15.89 -0.58
CA ALA A 25 2.79 14.50 -0.74
C ALA A 25 3.63 13.58 0.16
N ALA A 26 2.99 12.56 0.71
CA ALA A 26 3.64 11.46 1.41
C ALA A 26 3.18 10.13 0.83
N LEU A 27 4.11 9.33 0.33
CA LEU A 27 3.85 8.08 -0.38
C LEU A 27 4.48 6.92 0.36
N ASP A 28 3.67 5.96 0.79
CA ASP A 28 4.14 4.67 1.31
C ASP A 28 4.22 3.61 0.20
N VAL A 29 3.53 3.87 -0.91
CA VAL A 29 3.48 3.03 -2.10
C VAL A 29 3.69 3.85 -3.36
N THR A 30 4.29 3.24 -4.39
CA THR A 30 4.66 3.91 -5.65
C THR A 30 4.41 3.01 -6.86
N ASP A 31 4.49 3.58 -8.06
CA ASP A 31 4.48 2.84 -9.31
C ASP A 31 5.57 3.43 -10.25
N PRO A 32 6.62 2.66 -10.58
CA PRO A 32 6.96 1.31 -10.10
C PRO A 32 7.32 1.30 -8.60
N GLU A 33 7.28 0.12 -7.98
CA GLU A 33 7.72 -0.07 -6.61
C GLU A 33 8.81 -1.15 -6.55
N PRO A 34 10.04 -0.83 -6.03
CA PRO A 34 10.47 0.48 -5.55
C PRO A 34 10.65 1.53 -6.67
N LEU A 35 10.55 2.82 -6.32
CA LEU A 35 10.91 3.88 -7.26
C LEU A 35 12.40 3.81 -7.61
N PRO A 36 12.80 4.00 -8.90
CA PRO A 36 14.18 4.17 -9.26
C PRO A 36 14.84 5.34 -8.52
N ALA A 37 16.10 5.19 -8.10
CA ALA A 37 16.83 6.20 -7.33
C ALA A 37 16.88 7.59 -8.00
N GLY A 38 16.84 7.65 -9.34
CA GLY A 38 16.81 8.89 -10.11
C GLY A 38 15.40 9.43 -10.39
N HIS A 39 14.35 8.88 -9.77
CA HIS A 39 12.98 9.32 -10.05
C HIS A 39 12.75 10.77 -9.59
N LYS A 40 12.14 11.58 -10.45
CA LYS A 40 11.95 13.03 -10.24
C LYS A 40 11.18 13.41 -8.97
N LEU A 41 10.25 12.57 -8.49
CA LEU A 41 9.55 12.78 -7.22
C LEU A 41 10.51 12.81 -6.02
N LEU A 42 11.61 12.04 -6.06
CA LEU A 42 12.61 12.02 -4.98
C LEU A 42 13.44 13.29 -4.90
N ALA A 43 13.47 14.10 -5.95
CA ALA A 43 14.17 15.39 -5.98
C ALA A 43 13.32 16.55 -5.44
N LEU A 44 12.03 16.36 -5.21
CA LEU A 44 11.14 17.41 -4.73
C LEU A 44 11.21 17.54 -3.20
N PRO A 45 11.40 18.76 -2.66
CA PRO A 45 11.48 19.00 -1.21
C PRO A 45 10.13 18.80 -0.49
N ASN A 46 9.03 18.78 -1.23
CA ASN A 46 7.67 18.61 -0.74
C ASN A 46 7.08 17.22 -1.10
N CYS A 47 7.93 16.22 -1.33
CA CYS A 47 7.52 14.84 -1.53
C CYS A 47 8.32 13.91 -0.62
N LEU A 48 7.63 13.20 0.28
CA LEU A 48 8.21 12.15 1.11
C LEU A 48 7.82 10.79 0.53
N VAL A 49 8.82 9.93 0.33
CA VAL A 49 8.58 8.53 -0.05
C VAL A 49 9.17 7.62 1.02
N VAL A 50 8.38 6.70 1.53
CA VAL A 50 8.80 5.69 2.52
C VAL A 50 8.58 4.28 1.95
N PRO A 51 9.33 3.26 2.42
CA PRO A 51 9.41 1.97 1.74
C PRO A 51 8.32 0.98 2.18
N HIS A 52 7.05 1.29 1.93
CA HIS A 52 5.88 0.44 2.19
C HIS A 52 5.82 -0.06 3.64
N ILE A 53 5.88 0.88 4.57
CA ILE A 53 5.98 0.63 6.01
C ILE A 53 4.76 1.08 6.82
N ALA A 54 3.66 1.49 6.18
CA ALA A 54 2.46 1.96 6.89
C ALA A 54 1.89 0.93 7.87
N SER A 55 2.07 -0.36 7.60
CA SER A 55 1.67 -1.46 8.50
C SER A 55 2.78 -1.95 9.44
N ALA A 56 3.96 -1.31 9.47
CA ALA A 56 5.16 -1.82 10.15
C ALA A 56 5.17 -1.54 11.66
N SER A 57 4.07 -1.85 12.35
CA SER A 57 4.04 -1.96 13.82
C SER A 57 3.99 -3.42 14.25
N TRP A 58 4.52 -3.73 15.43
CA TRP A 58 4.46 -5.07 16.00
C TRP A 58 3.02 -5.60 16.08
N ALA A 59 2.10 -4.79 16.58
CA ALA A 59 0.69 -5.17 16.70
C ALA A 59 0.06 -5.47 15.33
N THR A 60 0.24 -4.59 14.34
CA THR A 60 -0.34 -4.77 13.01
C THR A 60 0.26 -5.98 12.30
N ARG A 61 1.59 -6.13 12.28
CA ARG A 61 2.27 -7.25 11.61
C ARG A 61 1.92 -8.59 12.26
N THR A 62 1.85 -8.66 13.59
CA THR A 62 1.39 -9.85 14.30
C THR A 62 -0.04 -10.20 13.92
N ARG A 63 -0.96 -9.21 13.93
CA ARG A 63 -2.35 -9.45 13.55
C ARG A 63 -2.48 -9.92 12.10
N MET A 64 -1.75 -9.33 11.15
CA MET A 64 -1.73 -9.77 9.75
C MET A 64 -1.31 -11.25 9.62
N ALA A 65 -0.24 -11.64 10.34
CA ALA A 65 0.25 -13.02 10.34
C ALA A 65 -0.78 -13.99 10.93
N VAL A 66 -1.39 -13.64 12.06
CA VAL A 66 -2.43 -14.46 12.72
C VAL A 66 -3.65 -14.61 11.79
N MET A 67 -4.16 -13.52 11.23
CA MET A 67 -5.29 -13.57 10.30
C MET A 67 -5.00 -14.43 9.07
N ALA A 68 -3.80 -14.35 8.51
CA ALA A 68 -3.38 -15.21 7.39
C ALA A 68 -3.38 -16.68 7.78
N ALA A 69 -2.84 -17.02 8.96
CA ALA A 69 -2.82 -18.38 9.49
C ALA A 69 -4.22 -18.92 9.76
N GLU A 70 -5.10 -18.12 10.37
CA GLU A 70 -6.50 -18.50 10.63
C GLU A 70 -7.27 -18.80 9.34
N ASN A 71 -7.12 -17.96 8.31
CA ASN A 71 -7.75 -18.22 7.01
C ASN A 71 -7.18 -19.48 6.35
N LEU A 72 -5.88 -19.69 6.40
CA LEU A 72 -5.26 -20.92 5.86
C LEU A 72 -5.79 -22.17 6.55
N LEU A 73 -5.83 -22.16 7.89
CA LEU A 73 -6.33 -23.30 8.67
C LEU A 73 -7.80 -23.59 8.40
N ALA A 74 -8.65 -22.57 8.31
CA ALA A 74 -10.05 -22.71 7.94
C ALA A 74 -10.19 -23.36 6.55
N GLY A 75 -9.45 -22.85 5.56
CA GLY A 75 -9.46 -23.40 4.21
C GLY A 75 -9.00 -24.86 4.13
N LEU A 76 -7.95 -25.24 4.87
CA LEU A 76 -7.48 -26.63 4.93
C LEU A 76 -8.49 -27.59 5.59
N ARG A 77 -9.38 -27.06 6.43
CA ARG A 77 -10.48 -27.83 7.06
C ARG A 77 -11.76 -27.86 6.23
N GLY A 78 -11.79 -27.18 5.08
CA GLY A 78 -13.01 -27.01 4.28
C GLY A 78 -14.04 -26.08 4.92
N GLU A 79 -13.64 -25.24 5.86
CA GLU A 79 -14.48 -24.26 6.54
C GLU A 79 -14.51 -22.94 5.76
N ARG A 80 -15.53 -22.10 5.99
CA ARG A 80 -15.57 -20.74 5.43
C ARG A 80 -14.43 -19.92 6.02
N LEU A 81 -13.72 -19.17 5.16
CA LEU A 81 -12.61 -18.30 5.59
C LEU A 81 -13.14 -17.13 6.41
N PRO A 82 -12.58 -16.84 7.60
CA PRO A 82 -13.05 -15.75 8.47
C PRO A 82 -12.99 -14.38 7.79
N ASN A 83 -12.03 -14.16 6.87
CA ASN A 83 -11.81 -12.91 6.20
C ASN A 83 -11.93 -13.03 4.66
N CYS A 84 -12.93 -13.78 4.19
CA CYS A 84 -13.20 -13.90 2.76
C CYS A 84 -13.68 -12.58 2.16
N VAL A 85 -12.98 -12.07 1.12
CA VAL A 85 -13.32 -10.79 0.46
C VAL A 85 -14.44 -10.93 -0.57
N ASN A 86 -14.77 -12.16 -0.99
CA ASN A 86 -15.83 -12.49 -1.95
C ASN A 86 -16.71 -13.65 -1.40
N PRO A 87 -17.44 -13.43 -0.30
CA PRO A 87 -18.17 -14.51 0.40
C PRO A 87 -19.19 -15.24 -0.49
N ALA A 88 -19.67 -14.64 -1.56
CA ALA A 88 -20.56 -15.28 -2.54
C ALA A 88 -19.94 -16.53 -3.23
N VAL A 89 -18.64 -16.76 -3.08
CA VAL A 89 -17.99 -18.00 -3.55
C VAL A 89 -18.48 -19.24 -2.81
N TYR A 90 -19.13 -19.07 -1.65
CA TYR A 90 -19.66 -20.16 -0.83
C TYR A 90 -21.14 -20.47 -1.07
N ASP A 91 -21.82 -19.69 -1.90
CA ASP A 91 -23.24 -19.84 -2.25
C ASP A 91 -23.38 -20.62 -3.56
#